data_9f33858b405a8d60a3f71cf8327ae9ec
#
_entry.id   9f33858b405a8d60a3f71cf8327ae9ec
#
_cell.length_a   1.000
_cell.length_b   1.000
_cell.length_c   1.000
_cell.angle_alpha   90.00
_cell.angle_beta   90.00
_cell.angle_gamma   90.00
#
_symmetry.space_group_name_H-M   'P 1'
#
loop_
_entity.id
_entity.type
_entity.pdbx_description
1 polymer ?
#
loop_
_entity_poly.entity_id
_entity_poly.type
_entity_poly.pdbx_seq_one_letter_code
_entity_poly.pdbx_strand_id
1 'polypeptide(L)'
;MEWPREVFSKSLFPSLSHYSSATIPVLPESGPSWTILDKTSPNSLQQQIDKLVSSHPNSQDHKSFSSTITFDQCNGPVIIEHGAIIEPSTHFIGPCYIAKEAVIRHGAYVREYSWICSKAVVGHASEVKHSILLPGAKAPHFNYVGDSILGTAVNLGAGVKLSNLRNDGAEVILRIGDDRRPSGLRKF
;
A
#
# COMPACT_ATOMS: atom_id res chain seq x y z
N MET A 1 -5.06 17.24 -22.03
CA MET A 1 -3.88 17.94 -21.42
C MET A 1 -2.94 16.87 -20.90
N GLU A 2 -1.69 16.86 -21.35
CA GLU A 2 -0.71 15.85 -20.94
C GLU A 2 -0.21 16.14 -19.51
N TRP A 3 0.00 15.08 -18.71
CA TRP A 3 0.56 15.20 -17.37
C TRP A 3 2.07 15.43 -17.43
N PRO A 4 2.63 16.30 -16.56
CA PRO A 4 4.07 16.52 -16.51
C PRO A 4 4.79 15.27 -15.99
N ARG A 5 6.01 15.04 -16.48
CA ARG A 5 6.79 13.82 -16.16
C ARG A 5 7.16 13.68 -14.70
N GLU A 6 7.16 14.77 -13.94
CA GLU A 6 7.45 14.80 -12.50
C GLU A 6 6.49 13.95 -11.67
N VAL A 7 5.26 13.72 -12.17
CA VAL A 7 4.26 12.88 -11.48
C VAL A 7 4.27 11.42 -11.93
N PHE A 8 5.17 11.05 -12.83
CA PHE A 8 5.29 9.67 -13.31
C PHE A 8 6.08 8.81 -12.33
N SER A 9 5.82 7.50 -12.34
CA SER A 9 6.42 6.56 -11.39
C SER A 9 7.95 6.57 -11.41
N LYS A 10 8.57 6.70 -12.59
CA LYS A 10 10.03 6.78 -12.72
C LYS A 10 10.64 8.03 -12.04
N SER A 11 9.90 9.13 -12.03
CA SER A 11 10.35 10.39 -11.39
C SER A 11 10.10 10.38 -9.89
N LEU A 12 8.94 9.88 -9.45
CA LEU A 12 8.57 9.84 -8.03
C LEU A 12 9.30 8.75 -7.26
N PHE A 13 9.62 7.62 -7.91
CA PHE A 13 10.23 6.44 -7.27
C PHE A 13 11.49 5.98 -8.02
N PRO A 14 12.51 6.83 -8.18
CA PRO A 14 13.69 6.53 -9.01
C PRO A 14 14.48 5.32 -8.51
N SER A 15 14.51 5.09 -7.19
CA SER A 15 15.23 3.95 -6.60
C SER A 15 14.53 2.61 -6.79
N LEU A 16 13.29 2.59 -7.30
CA LEU A 16 12.53 1.35 -7.44
C LEU A 16 13.18 0.37 -8.44
N SER A 17 13.91 0.89 -9.42
CA SER A 17 14.67 0.08 -10.38
C SER A 17 15.76 -0.81 -9.76
N HIS A 18 16.17 -0.54 -8.52
CA HIS A 18 17.17 -1.34 -7.81
C HIS A 18 16.58 -2.57 -7.11
N TYR A 19 15.26 -2.76 -7.14
CA TYR A 19 14.58 -3.87 -6.49
C TYR A 19 14.03 -4.87 -7.50
N SER A 20 13.99 -6.14 -7.11
CA SER A 20 13.37 -7.19 -7.93
C SER A 20 11.86 -6.98 -8.04
N SER A 21 11.34 -7.10 -9.25
CA SER A 21 9.92 -6.85 -9.55
C SER A 21 8.94 -7.91 -9.04
N ALA A 22 9.42 -9.09 -8.61
CA ALA A 22 8.54 -10.23 -8.32
C ALA A 22 7.53 -9.99 -7.16
N THR A 23 7.85 -9.06 -6.26
CA THR A 23 7.03 -8.74 -5.07
C THR A 23 6.65 -7.26 -4.98
N ILE A 24 6.77 -6.54 -6.09
CA ILE A 24 6.45 -5.11 -6.18
C ILE A 24 5.30 -4.95 -7.18
N PRO A 25 4.27 -4.14 -6.86
CA PRO A 25 3.21 -3.88 -7.84
C PRO A 25 3.76 -3.15 -9.07
N VAL A 26 3.18 -3.44 -10.23
CA VAL A 26 3.53 -2.79 -11.49
C VAL A 26 2.95 -1.38 -11.47
N LEU A 27 3.82 -0.38 -11.28
CA LEU A 27 3.43 1.01 -11.33
C LEU A 27 3.23 1.48 -12.78
N PRO A 28 2.38 2.49 -13.04
CA PRO A 28 2.16 3.04 -14.37
C PRO A 28 3.47 3.50 -15.03
N GLU A 29 3.73 3.05 -16.26
CA GLU A 29 4.90 3.48 -17.03
C GLU A 29 4.76 4.89 -17.62
N SER A 30 3.51 5.28 -17.89
CA SER A 30 3.13 6.59 -18.43
C SER A 30 1.96 7.16 -17.66
N GLY A 31 1.93 8.49 -17.55
CA GLY A 31 0.90 9.19 -16.76
C GLY A 31 1.18 9.17 -15.25
N PRO A 32 0.26 9.71 -14.47
CA PRO A 32 0.43 9.88 -13.03
C PRO A 32 0.49 8.55 -12.27
N SER A 33 1.41 8.45 -11.32
CA SER A 33 1.60 7.24 -10.50
C SER A 33 0.35 6.82 -9.72
N TRP A 34 -0.46 7.77 -9.28
CA TRP A 34 -1.67 7.49 -8.50
C TRP A 34 -2.80 6.82 -9.29
N THR A 35 -2.70 6.73 -10.63
CA THR A 35 -3.68 5.99 -11.43
C THR A 35 -3.76 4.52 -11.08
N ILE A 36 -2.72 3.95 -10.45
CA ILE A 36 -2.79 2.59 -9.90
C ILE A 36 -3.83 2.46 -8.77
N LEU A 37 -4.12 3.56 -8.06
CA LEU A 37 -5.12 3.59 -6.98
C LEU A 37 -6.54 3.80 -7.51
N ASP A 38 -6.71 4.15 -8.79
CA ASP A 38 -8.01 4.21 -9.43
C ASP A 38 -8.52 2.80 -9.71
N LYS A 39 -9.61 2.42 -9.04
CA LYS A 39 -10.24 1.10 -9.18
C LYS A 39 -10.71 0.79 -10.60
N THR A 40 -10.97 1.83 -11.40
CA THR A 40 -11.41 1.69 -12.80
C THR A 40 -10.25 1.52 -13.77
N SER A 41 -9.02 1.76 -13.32
CA SER A 41 -7.82 1.60 -14.13
C SER A 41 -7.57 0.12 -14.49
N PRO A 42 -7.20 -0.20 -15.73
CA PRO A 42 -7.01 -1.57 -16.21
C PRO A 42 -5.79 -2.29 -15.61
N ASN A 43 -5.07 -1.70 -14.73
CA ASN A 43 -3.98 -2.31 -13.96
C ASN A 43 -3.94 -1.75 -12.54
N SER A 44 -5.13 -1.55 -11.98
CA SER A 44 -5.29 -1.00 -10.64
C SER A 44 -4.64 -1.89 -9.57
N LEU A 45 -4.32 -1.30 -8.43
CA LEU A 45 -3.83 -2.03 -7.26
C LEU A 45 -4.77 -3.18 -6.88
N GLN A 46 -6.09 -2.96 -6.96
CA GLN A 46 -7.07 -4.00 -6.70
C GLN A 46 -6.90 -5.19 -7.64
N GLN A 47 -6.88 -4.95 -8.96
CA GLN A 47 -6.73 -6.03 -9.94
C GLN A 47 -5.41 -6.78 -9.77
N GLN A 48 -4.33 -6.07 -9.44
CA GLN A 48 -3.03 -6.70 -9.21
C GLN A 48 -3.04 -7.58 -7.95
N ILE A 49 -3.65 -7.11 -6.85
CA ILE A 49 -3.79 -7.91 -5.63
C ILE A 49 -4.69 -9.12 -5.88
N ASP A 50 -5.85 -8.95 -6.52
CA ASP A 50 -6.76 -10.06 -6.81
C ASP A 50 -6.09 -11.15 -7.66
N LYS A 51 -5.31 -10.75 -8.66
CA LYS A 51 -4.49 -11.66 -9.47
C LYS A 51 -3.39 -12.34 -8.64
N LEU A 52 -2.70 -11.59 -7.80
CA LEU A 52 -1.62 -12.10 -6.96
C LEU A 52 -2.16 -13.14 -5.98
N VAL A 53 -3.21 -12.81 -5.23
CA VAL A 53 -3.77 -13.69 -4.19
C VAL A 53 -4.38 -14.98 -4.76
N SER A 54 -4.88 -14.94 -6.00
CA SER A 54 -5.42 -16.12 -6.68
C SER A 54 -4.34 -17.10 -7.16
N SER A 55 -3.10 -16.66 -7.30
CA SER A 55 -1.99 -17.44 -7.87
C SER A 55 -0.81 -17.67 -6.92
N HIS A 56 -0.86 -17.17 -5.69
CA HIS A 56 0.30 -17.17 -4.79
C HIS A 56 0.37 -18.44 -3.91
N PRO A 57 1.31 -19.39 -4.18
CA PRO A 57 1.37 -20.66 -3.45
C PRO A 57 2.08 -20.58 -2.09
N ASN A 58 2.76 -19.48 -1.78
CA ASN A 58 3.70 -19.36 -0.66
C ASN A 58 3.16 -18.57 0.55
N SER A 59 1.84 -18.58 0.78
CA SER A 59 1.30 -17.97 1.99
C SER A 59 1.59 -18.83 3.22
N GLN A 60 1.94 -18.17 4.33
CA GLN A 60 2.03 -18.85 5.63
C GLN A 60 0.64 -19.36 6.06
N ASP A 61 0.62 -20.53 6.70
CA ASP A 61 -0.61 -21.00 7.33
C ASP A 61 -0.97 -20.08 8.51
N HIS A 62 -2.13 -19.45 8.45
CA HIS A 62 -2.61 -18.54 9.49
C HIS A 62 -2.73 -19.19 10.87
N LYS A 63 -2.92 -20.52 10.92
CA LYS A 63 -2.93 -21.29 12.17
C LYS A 63 -1.59 -21.33 12.89
N SER A 64 -0.50 -21.02 12.20
CA SER A 64 0.84 -20.92 12.79
C SER A 64 1.07 -19.65 13.60
N PHE A 65 0.18 -18.65 13.46
CA PHE A 65 0.30 -17.40 14.19
C PHE A 65 -0.35 -17.45 15.57
N SER A 66 0.05 -16.51 16.44
CA SER A 66 -0.56 -16.33 17.76
C SER A 66 -2.09 -16.15 17.64
N SER A 67 -2.85 -16.72 18.56
CA SER A 67 -4.32 -16.56 18.62
C SER A 67 -4.79 -15.11 18.82
N THR A 68 -3.88 -14.19 19.16
CA THR A 68 -4.18 -12.76 19.26
C THR A 68 -4.09 -12.02 17.92
N ILE A 69 -3.61 -12.68 16.86
CA ILE A 69 -3.62 -12.17 15.50
C ILE A 69 -4.91 -12.61 14.83
N THR A 70 -5.64 -11.68 14.25
CA THR A 70 -6.97 -11.96 13.68
C THR A 70 -7.01 -11.67 12.20
N PHE A 71 -7.78 -12.49 11.46
CA PHE A 71 -7.91 -12.44 10.01
C PHE A 71 -9.36 -12.40 9.60
N ASP A 72 -9.81 -11.31 8.97
CA ASP A 72 -11.06 -11.25 8.24
C ASP A 72 -10.80 -11.48 6.75
N GLN A 73 -11.29 -12.59 6.23
CA GLN A 73 -11.11 -12.99 4.84
C GLN A 73 -12.44 -13.05 4.08
N CYS A 74 -13.49 -12.41 4.59
CA CYS A 74 -14.81 -12.41 3.94
C CYS A 74 -14.77 -11.80 2.53
N ASN A 75 -13.88 -10.84 2.29
CA ASN A 75 -13.74 -10.15 1.01
C ASN A 75 -12.57 -10.67 0.15
N GLY A 76 -11.78 -11.60 0.66
CA GLY A 76 -10.63 -12.17 -0.04
C GLY A 76 -9.50 -12.58 0.91
N PRO A 77 -8.49 -13.31 0.41
CA PRO A 77 -7.44 -13.87 1.23
C PRO A 77 -6.43 -12.83 1.73
N VAL A 78 -5.85 -13.12 2.89
CA VAL A 78 -4.65 -12.45 3.41
C VAL A 78 -3.45 -13.31 3.07
N ILE A 79 -2.56 -12.80 2.22
CA ILE A 79 -1.33 -13.49 1.83
C ILE A 79 -0.15 -12.94 2.62
N ILE A 80 0.51 -13.82 3.36
CA ILE A 80 1.71 -13.49 4.13
C ILE A 80 2.83 -14.41 3.70
N GLU A 81 3.86 -13.87 3.08
CA GLU A 81 5.01 -14.67 2.66
C GLU A 81 5.83 -15.18 3.84
N HIS A 82 6.46 -16.34 3.65
CA HIS A 82 7.43 -16.86 4.62
C HIS A 82 8.58 -15.87 4.84
N GLY A 83 8.90 -15.63 6.13
CA GLY A 83 9.92 -14.66 6.53
C GLY A 83 9.38 -13.25 6.81
N ALA A 84 8.08 -12.99 6.61
CA ALA A 84 7.42 -11.82 7.20
C ALA A 84 7.30 -11.99 8.72
N ILE A 85 7.44 -10.89 9.46
CA ILE A 85 7.34 -10.85 10.93
C ILE A 85 6.02 -10.20 11.29
N ILE A 86 5.15 -10.96 11.98
CA ILE A 86 3.85 -10.48 12.44
C ILE A 86 3.83 -10.50 13.96
N GLU A 87 3.73 -9.34 14.57
CA GLU A 87 3.64 -9.22 16.03
C GLU A 87 2.20 -9.46 16.53
N PRO A 88 2.02 -9.81 17.81
CA PRO A 88 0.71 -10.09 18.40
C PRO A 88 -0.28 -8.91 18.29
N SER A 89 -1.56 -9.22 18.38
CA SER A 89 -2.68 -8.25 18.37
C SER A 89 -2.80 -7.43 17.08
N THR A 90 -2.26 -7.95 15.99
CA THR A 90 -2.48 -7.41 14.64
C THR A 90 -3.82 -7.87 14.10
N HIS A 91 -4.53 -7.00 13.40
CA HIS A 91 -5.74 -7.35 12.67
C HIS A 91 -5.56 -7.15 11.16
N PHE A 92 -5.95 -8.18 10.38
CA PHE A 92 -5.92 -8.14 8.93
C PHE A 92 -7.32 -8.24 8.35
N ILE A 93 -7.62 -7.42 7.32
CA ILE A 93 -8.76 -7.60 6.42
C ILE A 93 -8.22 -7.84 5.01
N GLY A 94 -8.60 -8.98 4.42
CA GLY A 94 -8.26 -9.31 3.05
C GLY A 94 -9.20 -8.66 2.00
N PRO A 95 -8.82 -8.66 0.71
CA PRO A 95 -7.56 -9.18 0.22
C PRO A 95 -6.39 -8.23 0.48
N CYS A 96 -5.26 -8.75 0.93
CA CYS A 96 -4.02 -7.99 1.08
C CYS A 96 -2.78 -8.89 0.95
N TYR A 97 -1.63 -8.25 0.72
CA TYR A 97 -0.38 -8.97 0.51
C TYR A 97 0.75 -8.39 1.37
N ILE A 98 1.45 -9.28 2.08
CA ILE A 98 2.57 -8.98 2.95
C ILE A 98 3.78 -9.77 2.44
N ALA A 99 4.76 -9.07 1.88
CA ALA A 99 5.99 -9.68 1.36
C ALA A 99 6.90 -10.18 2.47
N LYS A 100 7.81 -11.09 2.12
CA LYS A 100 8.89 -11.56 3.02
C LYS A 100 9.68 -10.37 3.57
N GLU A 101 10.21 -10.52 4.78
CA GLU A 101 10.98 -9.49 5.50
C GLU A 101 10.17 -8.24 5.88
N ALA A 102 8.90 -8.13 5.49
CA ALA A 102 8.03 -7.08 6.01
C ALA A 102 7.77 -7.31 7.51
N VAL A 103 7.57 -6.21 8.25
CA VAL A 103 7.31 -6.25 9.68
C VAL A 103 5.97 -5.58 9.97
N ILE A 104 5.04 -6.34 10.51
CA ILE A 104 3.75 -5.83 10.98
C ILE A 104 3.79 -5.87 12.51
N ARG A 105 3.81 -4.70 13.12
CA ARG A 105 4.01 -4.56 14.56
C ARG A 105 2.71 -4.67 15.35
N HIS A 106 2.88 -4.84 16.65
CA HIS A 106 1.81 -4.97 17.63
C HIS A 106 0.69 -3.93 17.42
N GLY A 107 -0.56 -4.42 17.39
CA GLY A 107 -1.75 -3.58 17.27
C GLY A 107 -1.93 -2.89 15.92
N ALA A 108 -1.17 -3.28 14.90
CA ALA A 108 -1.37 -2.75 13.55
C ALA A 108 -2.69 -3.24 12.96
N TYR A 109 -3.31 -2.38 12.13
CA TYR A 109 -4.53 -2.67 11.40
C TYR A 109 -4.27 -2.60 9.90
N VAL A 110 -4.16 -3.75 9.25
CA VAL A 110 -3.90 -3.86 7.81
C VAL A 110 -5.18 -4.24 7.11
N ARG A 111 -5.67 -3.35 6.29
CA ARG A 111 -6.95 -3.48 5.62
C ARG A 111 -6.81 -3.88 4.16
N GLU A 112 -7.98 -4.07 3.56
CA GLU A 112 -8.15 -4.52 2.18
C GLU A 112 -7.32 -3.70 1.18
N TYR A 113 -6.78 -4.41 0.19
CA TYR A 113 -5.95 -3.87 -0.88
C TYR A 113 -4.68 -3.16 -0.42
N SER A 114 -4.12 -3.57 0.73
CA SER A 114 -2.80 -3.13 1.17
C SER A 114 -1.72 -4.03 0.57
N TRP A 115 -0.72 -3.43 -0.07
CA TRP A 115 0.46 -4.13 -0.61
C TRP A 115 1.70 -3.69 0.17
N ILE A 116 2.16 -4.58 1.05
CA ILE A 116 3.31 -4.32 1.92
C ILE A 116 4.53 -5.02 1.33
N CYS A 117 5.43 -4.26 0.71
CA CYS A 117 6.64 -4.80 0.09
C CYS A 117 7.69 -5.24 1.12
N SER A 118 8.72 -5.93 0.63
CA SER A 118 9.84 -6.41 1.44
C SER A 118 10.48 -5.30 2.28
N LYS A 119 10.83 -5.63 3.54
CA LYS A 119 11.44 -4.70 4.53
C LYS A 119 10.59 -3.49 4.90
N ALA A 120 9.36 -3.40 4.39
CA ALA A 120 8.43 -2.36 4.82
C ALA A 120 7.93 -2.63 6.24
N VAL A 121 7.56 -1.57 6.95
CA VAL A 121 7.09 -1.65 8.34
C VAL A 121 5.72 -0.98 8.47
N VAL A 122 4.73 -1.74 8.90
CA VAL A 122 3.48 -1.20 9.46
C VAL A 122 3.62 -1.28 10.97
N GLY A 123 3.77 -0.13 11.61
CA GLY A 123 4.17 -0.05 13.00
C GLY A 123 3.01 -0.11 13.99
N HIS A 124 3.36 0.08 15.26
CA HIS A 124 2.40 0.02 16.37
C HIS A 124 1.19 0.95 16.15
N ALA A 125 0.00 0.37 16.28
CA ALA A 125 -1.29 1.06 16.15
C ALA A 125 -1.40 1.92 14.87
N SER A 126 -0.76 1.48 13.78
CA SER A 126 -0.86 2.10 12.47
C SER A 126 -1.91 1.39 11.63
N GLU A 127 -2.68 2.16 10.88
CA GLU A 127 -3.69 1.67 9.95
C GLU A 127 -3.22 1.88 8.50
N VAL A 128 -3.30 0.83 7.69
CA VAL A 128 -3.01 0.88 6.24
C VAL A 128 -4.19 0.31 5.48
N LYS A 129 -4.65 1.04 4.45
CA LYS A 129 -5.77 0.66 3.62
C LYS A 129 -5.55 1.06 2.18
N HIS A 130 -5.80 0.15 1.23
CA HIS A 130 -5.75 0.40 -0.22
C HIS A 130 -4.50 1.22 -0.61
N SER A 131 -3.34 0.76 -0.14
CA SER A 131 -2.08 1.51 -0.22
C SER A 131 -0.91 0.60 -0.52
N ILE A 132 0.14 1.19 -1.06
CA ILE A 132 1.39 0.52 -1.37
C ILE A 132 2.49 1.07 -0.44
N LEU A 133 3.11 0.20 0.34
CA LEU A 133 4.35 0.49 1.02
C LEU A 133 5.49 -0.15 0.20
N LEU A 134 6.21 0.67 -0.56
CA LEU A 134 7.33 0.20 -1.39
C LEU A 134 8.49 -0.31 -0.52
N PRO A 135 9.48 -1.04 -1.08
CA PRO A 135 10.52 -1.69 -0.29
C PRO A 135 11.18 -0.78 0.75
N GLY A 136 11.19 -1.22 2.00
CA GLY A 136 11.76 -0.50 3.12
C GLY A 136 10.96 0.72 3.61
N ALA A 137 9.80 1.02 3.05
CA ALA A 137 8.92 2.10 3.53
C ALA A 137 8.40 1.81 4.94
N LYS A 138 8.26 2.83 5.77
CA LYS A 138 7.89 2.69 7.18
C LYS A 138 6.79 3.67 7.57
N ALA A 139 5.69 3.12 8.10
CA ALA A 139 4.65 3.82 8.84
C ALA A 139 4.70 3.32 10.30
N PRO A 140 5.69 3.74 11.12
CA PRO A 140 6.12 2.97 12.29
C PRO A 140 5.30 3.20 13.56
N HIS A 141 4.55 4.31 13.68
CA HIS A 141 3.89 4.69 14.94
C HIS A 141 2.64 5.53 14.72
N PHE A 142 1.46 4.99 15.08
CA PHE A 142 0.18 5.72 15.10
C PHE A 142 -0.14 6.42 13.77
N ASN A 143 0.23 5.80 12.67
CA ASN A 143 0.04 6.37 11.35
C ASN A 143 -1.29 5.93 10.74
N TYR A 144 -1.86 6.80 9.90
CA TYR A 144 -2.92 6.41 8.96
C TYR A 144 -2.40 6.55 7.53
N VAL A 145 -2.44 5.46 6.78
CA VAL A 145 -2.02 5.41 5.36
C VAL A 145 -3.18 4.86 4.55
N GLY A 146 -3.94 5.75 3.93
CA GLY A 146 -5.09 5.41 3.11
C GLY A 146 -4.92 5.88 1.68
N ASP A 147 -5.23 5.02 0.71
CA ASP A 147 -5.21 5.31 -0.73
C ASP A 147 -3.90 6.03 -1.15
N SER A 148 -2.76 5.49 -0.75
CA SER A 148 -1.45 6.16 -0.84
C SER A 148 -0.34 5.24 -1.34
N ILE A 149 0.74 5.83 -1.85
CA ILE A 149 1.97 5.11 -2.20
C ILE A 149 3.12 5.70 -1.39
N LEU A 150 3.69 4.94 -0.46
CA LEU A 150 4.91 5.32 0.22
C LEU A 150 6.13 4.88 -0.59
N GLY A 151 7.00 5.82 -0.91
CA GLY A 151 8.23 5.59 -1.67
C GLY A 151 9.21 4.65 -0.95
N THR A 152 10.20 4.14 -1.68
CA THR A 152 11.24 3.25 -1.13
C THR A 152 11.99 3.92 0.02
N ALA A 153 12.15 3.19 1.12
CA ALA A 153 12.86 3.64 2.33
C ALA A 153 12.31 4.93 2.99
N VAL A 154 11.14 5.42 2.58
CA VAL A 154 10.46 6.53 3.27
C VAL A 154 10.15 6.13 4.71
N ASN A 155 10.30 7.07 5.64
CA ASN A 155 9.92 6.89 7.04
C ASN A 155 8.98 8.01 7.47
N LEU A 156 7.74 7.66 7.81
CA LEU A 156 6.78 8.61 8.37
C LEU A 156 7.10 8.89 9.85
N GLY A 157 6.98 10.15 10.24
CA GLY A 157 7.02 10.51 11.65
C GLY A 157 5.81 9.94 12.42
N ALA A 158 5.94 9.84 13.74
CA ALA A 158 4.85 9.38 14.59
C ALA A 158 3.61 10.28 14.45
N GLY A 159 2.43 9.67 14.36
CA GLY A 159 1.16 10.38 14.26
C GLY A 159 0.84 10.98 12.89
N VAL A 160 1.67 10.76 11.86
CA VAL A 160 1.36 11.22 10.49
C VAL A 160 0.10 10.53 9.99
N LYS A 161 -0.81 11.34 9.44
CA LYS A 161 -2.03 10.88 8.79
C LYS A 161 -2.06 11.37 7.34
N LEU A 162 -2.10 10.43 6.40
CA LEU A 162 -2.29 10.74 4.99
C LEU A 162 -3.78 10.78 4.72
N SER A 163 -4.35 12.00 4.76
CA SER A 163 -5.78 12.21 4.51
C SER A 163 -6.08 11.98 3.03
N ASN A 164 -6.96 11.05 2.75
CA ASN A 164 -7.28 10.59 1.40
C ASN A 164 -8.65 11.07 0.87
N LEU A 165 -9.42 11.78 1.69
CA LEU A 165 -10.73 12.32 1.32
C LEU A 165 -10.85 13.78 1.76
N ARG A 166 -11.28 14.63 0.84
CA ARG A 166 -11.59 16.03 1.17
C ARG A 166 -12.89 16.11 1.98
N ASN A 167 -12.95 17.01 2.94
CA ASN A 167 -14.14 17.21 3.79
C ASN A 167 -15.39 17.64 3.00
N ASP A 168 -15.19 18.34 1.87
CA ASP A 168 -16.27 18.75 0.97
C ASP A 168 -16.68 17.65 -0.03
N GLY A 169 -15.98 16.50 0.00
CA GLY A 169 -16.21 15.38 -0.90
C GLY A 169 -15.94 15.70 -2.39
N ALA A 170 -15.35 16.85 -2.70
CA ALA A 170 -14.99 17.22 -4.04
C ALA A 170 -13.75 16.47 -4.54
N GLU A 171 -13.48 16.58 -5.83
CA GLU A 171 -12.28 16.01 -6.46
C GLU A 171 -10.99 16.58 -5.87
N VAL A 172 -9.98 15.74 -5.74
CA VAL A 172 -8.65 16.17 -5.27
C VAL A 172 -7.98 17.01 -6.36
N ILE A 173 -7.55 18.20 -5.98
CA ILE A 173 -6.84 19.14 -6.86
C ILE A 173 -5.35 19.08 -6.53
N LEU A 174 -4.56 18.72 -7.51
CA LEU A 174 -3.10 18.69 -7.40
C LEU A 174 -2.51 20.06 -7.70
N ARG A 175 -1.45 20.38 -6.97
CA ARG A 175 -0.61 21.55 -7.25
C ARG A 175 0.75 21.05 -7.72
N ILE A 176 1.11 21.42 -8.95
CA ILE A 176 2.37 21.05 -9.59
C ILE A 176 3.03 22.36 -10.03
N GLY A 177 3.98 22.84 -9.25
CA GLY A 177 4.43 24.21 -9.38
C GLY A 177 3.29 25.22 -9.19
N ASP A 178 3.09 26.11 -10.14
CA ASP A 178 1.98 27.09 -10.14
C ASP A 178 0.68 26.53 -10.71
N ASP A 179 0.73 25.37 -11.35
CA ASP A 179 -0.46 24.74 -11.96
C ASP A 179 -1.35 24.10 -10.91
N ARG A 180 -2.66 24.22 -11.14
CA ARG A 180 -3.70 23.47 -10.40
C ARG A 180 -4.43 22.55 -11.37
N ARG A 181 -4.39 21.24 -11.10
CA ARG A 181 -4.99 20.23 -11.98
C ARG A 181 -5.90 19.29 -11.19
N PRO A 182 -7.11 19.04 -11.67
CA PRO A 182 -7.96 18.00 -11.13
C PRO A 182 -7.31 16.63 -11.34
N SER A 183 -7.34 15.79 -10.32
CA SER A 183 -6.72 14.46 -10.35
C SER A 183 -7.54 13.41 -11.11
N GLY A 184 -8.83 13.66 -11.32
CA GLY A 184 -9.81 12.69 -11.77
C GLY A 184 -10.37 11.84 -10.62
N LEU A 185 -9.85 11.97 -9.39
CA LEU A 185 -10.22 11.16 -8.24
C LEU A 185 -10.77 12.01 -7.09
N ARG A 186 -11.82 11.50 -6.44
CA ARG A 186 -12.36 12.10 -5.21
C ARG A 186 -11.63 11.65 -3.96
N LYS A 187 -10.80 10.61 -4.12
CA LYS A 187 -10.14 9.92 -3.03
C LYS A 187 -8.85 9.27 -3.52
N PHE A 188 -7.74 9.60 -2.93
CA PHE A 188 -6.44 8.89 -2.98
C PHE A 188 -5.47 9.42 -1.94
#